data_588c2d49eaf2a99cc5ef2572ee9a2823
#
_entry.id   588c2d49eaf2a99cc5ef2572ee9a2823
#
_cell.length_a   1.000
_cell.length_b   1.000
_cell.length_c   1.000
_cell.angle_alpha   90.00
_cell.angle_beta   90.00
_cell.angle_gamma   90.00
#
_symmetry.space_group_name_H-M   'P 1'
#
loop_
_entity.id
_entity.type
_entity.pdbx_description
1 polymer ?
#
loop_
_entity_poly.entity_id
_entity_poly.type
_entity_poly.pdbx_seq_one_letter_code
_entity_poly.pdbx_strand_id
1 'polypeptide(L)'
;YLFDYLEWDEDEIDRTLVGEYNWELADDTVCSWRIGDGTAPFYNYIYHTVAGFTEHDTFRSNQIRDGKITREEGLRLIDRDNQPRWKSIREYCNLINLDFGELIRGIDRIPKLYMNS
;
A
#
# COMPACT_ATOMS: atom_id res chain seq x y z
N TYR A 1 8.12 12.12 -21.59
CA TYR A 1 8.31 11.51 -20.28
C TYR A 1 9.16 10.25 -20.42
N LEU A 2 9.92 9.89 -19.37
CA LEU A 2 10.79 8.70 -19.37
C LEU A 2 10.01 7.41 -19.69
N PHE A 3 8.81 7.27 -19.12
CA PHE A 3 7.97 6.10 -19.29
C PHE A 3 7.26 6.02 -20.66
N ASP A 4 7.41 7.01 -21.52
CA ASP A 4 7.06 6.90 -22.95
C ASP A 4 8.05 5.99 -23.71
N TYR A 5 9.22 5.77 -23.13
CA TYR A 5 10.32 4.99 -23.73
C TYR A 5 10.69 3.74 -22.94
N LEU A 6 10.40 3.72 -21.64
CA LEU A 6 10.69 2.61 -20.74
C LEU A 6 9.41 2.10 -20.11
N GLU A 7 9.20 0.81 -20.13
CA GLU A 7 8.09 0.19 -19.41
C GLU A 7 8.36 0.19 -17.91
N TRP A 8 7.33 0.51 -17.15
CA TRP A 8 7.33 0.30 -15.71
C TRP A 8 6.95 -1.16 -15.42
N ASP A 9 7.91 -1.96 -14.99
CA ASP A 9 7.71 -3.36 -14.61
C ASP A 9 8.08 -3.56 -13.15
N GLU A 10 7.07 -3.78 -12.30
CA GLU A 10 7.23 -3.94 -10.85
C GLU A 10 8.10 -5.16 -10.52
N ASP A 11 7.87 -6.28 -11.19
CA ASP A 11 8.59 -7.53 -10.92
C ASP A 11 10.08 -7.41 -11.26
N GLU A 12 10.40 -6.72 -12.36
CA GLU A 12 11.78 -6.45 -12.74
C GLU A 12 12.46 -5.48 -11.75
N ILE A 13 11.76 -4.43 -11.35
CA ILE A 13 12.24 -3.47 -10.36
C ILE A 13 12.52 -4.17 -9.04
N ASP A 14 11.58 -4.94 -8.52
CA ASP A 14 11.73 -5.66 -7.26
C ASP A 14 12.87 -6.67 -7.30
N ARG A 15 12.97 -7.43 -8.38
CA ARG A 15 14.07 -8.39 -8.59
C ARG A 15 15.43 -7.70 -8.58
N THR A 16 15.54 -6.57 -9.25
CA THR A 16 16.78 -5.80 -9.33
C THR A 16 17.13 -5.18 -7.97
N LEU A 17 16.18 -4.51 -7.34
CA LEU A 17 16.41 -3.83 -6.06
C LEU A 17 16.79 -4.82 -4.94
N VAL A 18 16.03 -5.89 -4.81
CA VAL A 18 16.28 -6.88 -3.76
C VAL A 18 17.48 -7.76 -4.09
N GLY A 19 17.59 -8.23 -5.35
CA GLY A 19 18.62 -9.18 -5.75
C GLY A 19 20.01 -8.57 -5.97
N GLU A 20 20.07 -7.37 -6.56
CA GLU A 20 21.36 -6.73 -6.90
C GLU A 20 21.80 -5.68 -5.89
N TYR A 21 20.84 -4.94 -5.31
CA TYR A 21 21.13 -3.82 -4.41
C TYR A 21 20.82 -4.12 -2.94
N ASN A 22 20.39 -5.33 -2.61
CA ASN A 22 20.02 -5.73 -1.24
C ASN A 22 19.01 -4.76 -0.60
N TRP A 23 18.02 -4.30 -1.39
CA TRP A 23 16.98 -3.41 -0.91
C TRP A 23 16.19 -4.05 0.22
N GLU A 24 16.07 -3.34 1.32
CA GLU A 24 15.38 -3.82 2.49
C GLU A 24 13.87 -3.66 2.33
N LEU A 25 13.12 -4.72 2.63
CA LEU A 25 11.67 -4.70 2.68
C LEU A 25 11.19 -4.70 4.14
N ALA A 26 10.02 -4.13 4.39
CA ALA A 26 9.39 -4.25 5.70
C ALA A 26 8.87 -5.68 5.92
N ASP A 27 8.91 -6.14 7.17
CA ASP A 27 8.55 -7.53 7.53
C ASP A 27 7.07 -7.88 7.28
N ASP A 28 6.20 -6.89 7.23
CA ASP A 28 4.76 -7.05 7.10
C ASP A 28 4.22 -6.75 5.70
N THR A 29 5.10 -6.73 4.71
CA THR A 29 4.71 -6.56 3.30
C THR A 29 5.61 -7.35 2.38
N VAL A 30 5.08 -7.73 1.23
CA VAL A 30 5.86 -8.33 0.13
C VAL A 30 6.13 -7.32 -1.00
N CYS A 31 5.64 -6.10 -0.84
CA CYS A 31 5.74 -5.03 -1.83
C CYS A 31 6.89 -4.09 -1.47
N SER A 32 7.72 -3.74 -2.45
CA SER A 32 8.82 -2.77 -2.27
C SER A 32 8.36 -1.32 -2.20
N TRP A 33 7.10 -1.07 -2.48
CA TRP A 33 6.53 0.27 -2.57
C TRP A 33 6.37 0.91 -1.20
N ARG A 34 6.83 2.15 -1.07
CA ARG A 34 6.56 2.97 0.11
C ARG A 34 6.97 2.35 1.44
N ILE A 35 8.17 1.79 1.50
CA ILE A 35 8.70 1.29 2.78
C ILE A 35 9.28 2.41 3.66
N GLY A 36 9.67 3.51 3.08
CA GLY A 36 10.33 4.67 3.65
C GLY A 36 10.20 4.90 5.15
N ASP A 37 9.57 6.00 5.54
CA ASP A 37 9.48 6.48 6.93
C ASP A 37 8.33 5.87 7.76
N GLY A 38 7.61 4.89 7.22
CA GLY A 38 6.49 4.24 7.89
C GLY A 38 5.16 4.97 7.78
N THR A 39 5.10 6.14 7.13
CA THR A 39 3.84 6.87 6.97
C THR A 39 2.86 6.18 6.03
N ALA A 40 3.36 5.48 5.02
CA ALA A 40 2.51 4.85 4.01
C ALA A 40 1.54 3.80 4.59
N PRO A 41 1.96 2.87 5.46
CA PRO A 41 1.02 1.95 6.12
C PRO A 41 -0.07 2.67 6.90
N PHE A 42 0.30 3.76 7.55
CA PHE A 42 -0.60 4.59 8.35
C PHE A 42 -1.67 5.27 7.49
N TYR A 43 -1.28 6.05 6.48
CA TYR A 43 -2.27 6.74 5.66
C TYR A 43 -3.08 5.78 4.78
N ASN A 44 -2.49 4.68 4.31
CA ASN A 44 -3.24 3.67 3.56
C ASN A 44 -4.32 3.00 4.41
N TYR A 45 -4.06 2.77 5.69
CA TYR A 45 -5.11 2.31 6.62
C TYR A 45 -6.26 3.31 6.71
N ILE A 46 -5.96 4.61 6.81
CA ILE A 46 -6.98 5.67 6.83
C ILE A 46 -7.80 5.65 5.53
N TYR A 47 -7.13 5.66 4.39
CA TYR A 47 -7.81 5.65 3.09
C TYR A 47 -8.69 4.41 2.92
N HIS A 48 -8.18 3.24 3.22
CA HIS A 48 -8.95 2.00 3.10
C HIS A 48 -10.18 2.00 4.02
N THR A 49 -10.00 2.44 5.27
CA THR A 49 -11.07 2.47 6.26
C THR A 49 -12.13 3.51 5.93
N VAL A 50 -11.76 4.70 5.50
CA VAL A 50 -12.68 5.82 5.28
C VAL A 50 -13.23 5.84 3.86
N ALA A 51 -12.40 5.65 2.86
CA ALA A 51 -12.77 5.74 1.44
C ALA A 51 -12.98 4.39 0.75
N GLY A 52 -12.49 3.29 1.32
CA GLY A 52 -12.65 1.95 0.77
C GLY A 52 -11.64 1.57 -0.31
N PHE A 53 -10.62 2.38 -0.54
CA PHE A 53 -9.53 2.10 -1.48
C PHE A 53 -8.23 2.72 -1.02
N THR A 54 -7.12 2.32 -1.64
CA THR A 54 -5.78 2.88 -1.37
C THR A 54 -5.05 3.18 -2.66
N GLU A 55 -3.81 3.65 -2.56
CA GLU A 55 -2.95 3.82 -3.72
C GLU A 55 -2.65 2.50 -4.46
N HIS A 56 -2.70 1.35 -3.77
CA HIS A 56 -2.54 0.04 -4.38
C HIS A 56 -3.63 -0.24 -5.43
N ASP A 57 -4.85 0.17 -5.17
CA ASP A 57 -5.95 0.06 -6.15
C ASP A 57 -5.61 0.81 -7.44
N THR A 58 -5.03 2.00 -7.33
CA THR A 58 -4.60 2.79 -8.49
C THR A 58 -3.47 2.10 -9.25
N PHE A 59 -2.48 1.56 -8.55
CA PHE A 59 -1.36 0.85 -9.18
C PHE A 59 -1.82 -0.40 -9.92
N ARG A 60 -2.66 -1.22 -9.31
CA ARG A 60 -3.18 -2.43 -9.95
C ARG A 60 -4.10 -2.09 -11.13
N SER A 61 -4.90 -1.02 -11.02
CA SER A 61 -5.71 -0.54 -12.13
C SER A 61 -4.87 -0.11 -13.33
N ASN A 62 -3.75 0.55 -13.10
CA ASN A 62 -2.80 0.90 -14.16
C ASN A 62 -2.20 -0.33 -14.82
N GLN A 63 -1.77 -1.32 -14.05
CA GLN A 63 -1.23 -2.58 -14.57
C GLN A 63 -2.25 -3.34 -15.44
N ILE A 64 -3.54 -3.33 -15.04
CA ILE A 64 -4.63 -3.93 -15.82
C ILE A 64 -4.79 -3.18 -17.15
N ARG A 65 -4.83 -1.85 -17.13
CA ARG A 65 -4.95 -1.02 -18.35
C ARG A 65 -3.77 -1.22 -19.29
N ASP A 66 -2.57 -1.39 -18.75
CA ASP A 66 -1.37 -1.63 -19.53
C ASP A 66 -1.24 -3.08 -20.02
N GLY A 67 -2.18 -3.94 -19.69
CA GLY A 67 -2.18 -5.35 -20.08
C GLY A 67 -1.14 -6.22 -19.38
N LYS A 68 -0.57 -5.75 -18.25
CA LYS A 68 0.44 -6.48 -17.47
C LYS A 68 -0.16 -7.61 -16.65
N ILE A 69 -1.36 -7.39 -16.11
CA ILE A 69 -2.10 -8.36 -15.31
C ILE A 69 -3.56 -8.39 -15.73
N THR A 70 -4.24 -9.49 -15.46
CA THR A 70 -5.68 -9.60 -15.64
C THR A 70 -6.43 -8.87 -14.53
N ARG A 71 -7.72 -8.55 -14.77
CA ARG A 71 -8.59 -7.99 -13.75
C ARG A 71 -8.69 -8.91 -12.51
N GLU A 72 -8.81 -10.21 -12.72
CA GLU A 72 -8.94 -11.19 -11.65
C GLU A 72 -7.68 -11.21 -10.78
N GLU A 73 -6.51 -11.20 -11.40
CA GLU A 73 -5.25 -11.09 -10.69
C GLU A 73 -5.10 -9.77 -9.96
N GLY A 74 -5.50 -8.67 -10.58
CA GLY A 74 -5.51 -7.35 -9.94
C GLY A 74 -6.37 -7.32 -8.68
N LEU A 75 -7.57 -7.91 -8.71
CA LEU A 75 -8.45 -8.01 -7.53
C LEU A 75 -7.81 -8.84 -6.41
N ARG A 76 -7.17 -9.96 -6.75
CA ARG A 76 -6.45 -10.79 -5.78
C ARG A 76 -5.29 -10.05 -5.12
N LEU A 77 -4.53 -9.30 -5.92
CA LEU A 77 -3.40 -8.50 -5.43
C LEU A 77 -3.85 -7.35 -4.54
N ILE A 78 -4.94 -6.67 -4.90
CA ILE A 78 -5.53 -5.58 -4.09
C ILE A 78 -5.98 -6.10 -2.73
N ASP A 79 -6.63 -7.26 -2.68
CA ASP A 79 -7.06 -7.87 -1.42
C ASP A 79 -5.87 -8.15 -0.50
N ARG A 80 -4.79 -8.64 -1.05
CA ARG A 80 -3.52 -8.84 -0.32
C ARG A 80 -2.89 -7.52 0.13
N ASP A 81 -2.74 -6.57 -0.81
CA ASP A 81 -1.97 -5.33 -0.59
C ASP A 81 -2.69 -4.38 0.37
N ASN A 82 -4.02 -4.43 0.43
CA ASN A 82 -4.84 -3.59 1.30
C ASN A 82 -5.02 -4.16 2.72
N GLN A 83 -4.41 -5.29 3.04
CA GLN A 83 -4.39 -5.77 4.42
C GLN A 83 -3.69 -4.77 5.33
N PRO A 84 -4.25 -4.47 6.52
CA PRO A 84 -3.62 -3.54 7.45
C PRO A 84 -2.24 -4.04 7.87
N ARG A 85 -1.26 -3.17 7.78
CA ARG A 85 0.12 -3.46 8.19
C ARG A 85 0.32 -3.04 9.65
N TRP A 86 -0.23 -3.83 10.56
CA TRP A 86 -0.31 -3.49 11.98
C TRP A 86 1.04 -3.24 12.64
N LYS A 87 2.05 -4.03 12.29
CA LYS A 87 3.41 -3.87 12.83
C LYS A 87 3.97 -2.49 12.45
N SER A 88 3.95 -2.16 11.17
CA SER A 88 4.45 -0.87 10.67
C SER A 88 3.67 0.31 11.22
N ILE A 89 2.34 0.20 11.32
CA ILE A 89 1.49 1.27 11.91
C ILE A 89 1.82 1.47 13.38
N ARG A 90 2.02 0.39 14.13
CA ARG A 90 2.39 0.45 15.54
C ARG A 90 3.76 1.08 15.76
N GLU A 91 4.75 0.71 14.95
CA GLU A 91 6.08 1.30 14.99
C GLU A 91 6.04 2.80 14.67
N TYR A 92 5.24 3.20 13.69
CA TYR A 92 5.04 4.60 13.36
C TYR A 92 4.39 5.38 14.51
N CYS A 93 3.35 4.83 15.14
CA CYS A 93 2.72 5.43 16.32
C CYS A 93 3.71 5.63 17.47
N ASN A 94 4.57 4.63 17.72
CA ASN A 94 5.62 4.73 18.74
C ASN A 94 6.61 5.85 18.40
N LEU A 95 6.98 5.98 17.14
CA LEU A 95 7.93 7.01 16.68
C LEU A 95 7.39 8.43 16.92
N ILE A 96 6.10 8.66 16.73
CA ILE A 96 5.47 9.97 16.90
C ILE A 96 4.75 10.16 18.24
N ASN A 97 4.94 9.22 19.16
CA ASN A 97 4.34 9.25 20.52
C ASN A 97 2.81 9.30 20.53
N LEU A 98 2.16 8.56 19.63
CA LEU A 98 0.72 8.36 19.63
C LEU A 98 0.36 6.98 20.20
N ASP A 99 -0.74 6.93 20.97
CA ASP A 99 -1.30 5.66 21.40
C ASP A 99 -1.96 4.94 20.22
N PHE A 100 -1.48 3.75 19.88
CA PHE A 100 -1.97 2.96 18.76
C PHE A 100 -3.46 2.65 18.89
N GLY A 101 -3.92 2.23 20.08
CA GLY A 101 -5.32 1.85 20.28
C GLY A 101 -6.27 3.03 20.15
N GLU A 102 -5.91 4.20 20.68
CA GLU A 102 -6.70 5.41 20.53
C GLU A 102 -6.77 5.88 19.09
N LEU A 103 -5.63 5.81 18.38
CA LEU A 103 -5.56 6.19 16.97
C LEU A 103 -6.48 5.32 16.11
N ILE A 104 -6.40 4.00 16.24
CA ILE A 104 -7.24 3.06 15.47
C ILE A 104 -8.73 3.29 15.77
N ARG A 105 -9.11 3.43 17.03
CA ARG A 105 -10.49 3.75 17.41
C ARG A 105 -10.96 5.08 16.82
N GLY A 106 -10.07 6.08 16.80
CA GLY A 106 -10.35 7.38 16.18
C GLY A 106 -10.64 7.25 14.69
N ILE A 107 -9.77 6.55 13.96
CA ILE A 107 -9.94 6.31 12.51
C ILE A 107 -11.22 5.52 12.24
N ASP A 108 -11.51 4.49 13.01
CA ASP A 108 -12.69 3.66 12.81
C ASP A 108 -14.02 4.41 13.05
N ARG A 109 -14.00 5.49 13.82
CA ARG A 109 -15.16 6.37 14.05
C ARG A 109 -15.40 7.38 12.92
N ILE A 110 -14.44 7.60 12.04
CA ILE A 110 -14.60 8.53 10.92
C ILE A 110 -15.73 8.02 10.02
N PRO A 111 -16.70 8.87 9.64
CA PRO A 111 -17.76 8.46 8.72
C PRO A 111 -17.21 7.90 7.41
N LYS A 112 -17.74 6.76 6.99
CA LYS A 112 -17.28 6.07 5.77
C LYS A 112 -17.89 6.72 4.53
N LEU A 113 -17.07 7.11 3.58
CA LEU A 113 -17.53 7.77 2.35
C LEU A 113 -18.39 6.84 1.48
N TYR A 114 -18.13 5.56 1.51
CA TYR A 114 -18.85 4.54 0.72
C TYR A 114 -20.12 4.03 1.39
N MET A 115 -20.42 4.41 2.63
CA MET A 115 -21.63 4.01 3.36
C MET A 115 -22.72 5.07 3.36
N ASN A 116 -22.40 6.26 2.89
CA ASN A 116 -23.35 7.36 2.75
C ASN A 116 -23.97 7.30 1.34
N SER A 117 -25.00 6.59 1.25
CA SER A 117 -25.85 6.62 0.05
C SER A 117 -26.96 7.65 0.21
#